data_ad08cf83a9f38c274f96152ad4a25794
#
_entry.id   ad08cf83a9f38c274f96152ad4a25794
#
_cell.length_a   1.000
_cell.length_b   1.000
_cell.length_c   1.000
_cell.angle_alpha   90.00
_cell.angle_beta   90.00
_cell.angle_gamma   90.00
#
_symmetry.space_group_name_H-M   'P 1'
#
loop_
_entity.id
_entity.type
_entity.pdbx_description
1 polymer ?
#
loop_
_entity_poly.entity_id
_entity_poly.type
_entity_poly.pdbx_seq_one_letter_code
_entity_poly.pdbx_strand_id
1 'polypeptide(L)'
;MKLSYVDTSAAMKLVVDEAESAALVESLSADRRLVASWLLHTEMHCAAGRHPNEVDIDDVQDVLNTVNLADITRGDMIAAGTFAPLRSNDAIHLAVAIRLGADEIVTYDRELTAAARTAGLSTFAPGT
;
A
#
# COMPACT_ATOMS: atom_id res chain seq x y z
N MET A 1 3.11 13.22 -13.77
CA MET A 1 3.04 12.78 -12.35
C MET A 1 2.61 11.32 -12.31
N LYS A 2 3.37 10.50 -11.60
CA LYS A 2 3.09 9.06 -11.49
C LYS A 2 2.04 8.80 -10.42
N LEU A 3 1.04 7.97 -10.71
CA LEU A 3 0.06 7.51 -9.73
C LEU A 3 0.57 6.22 -9.08
N SER A 4 0.90 6.30 -7.80
CA SER A 4 1.50 5.19 -7.05
C SER A 4 0.53 4.69 -6.00
N TYR A 5 0.12 3.44 -6.11
CA TYR A 5 -0.67 2.80 -5.07
C TYR A 5 0.25 2.29 -3.97
N VAL A 6 -0.03 2.65 -2.73
CA VAL A 6 0.79 2.28 -1.57
C VAL A 6 0.06 1.23 -0.76
N ASP A 7 0.66 0.04 -0.62
CA ASP A 7 0.10 -0.99 0.24
C ASP A 7 0.53 -0.80 1.70
N THR A 8 0.00 -1.63 2.57
CA THR A 8 0.27 -1.51 4.01
C THR A 8 1.72 -1.82 4.35
N SER A 9 2.37 -2.76 3.65
CA SER A 9 3.78 -3.07 3.91
C SER A 9 4.68 -1.87 3.66
N ALA A 10 4.39 -1.09 2.63
CA ALA A 10 5.13 0.13 2.31
C ALA A 10 4.78 1.26 3.29
N ALA A 11 3.49 1.49 3.54
CA ALA A 11 3.05 2.55 4.44
C ALA A 11 3.60 2.37 5.86
N MET A 12 3.70 1.14 6.34
CA MET A 12 4.25 0.86 7.67
C MET A 12 5.73 1.23 7.79
N LYS A 13 6.50 1.18 6.70
CA LYS A 13 7.90 1.65 6.71
C LYS A 13 8.04 3.16 6.82
N LEU A 14 6.94 3.90 6.67
CA LEU A 14 6.90 5.34 6.89
C LEU A 14 6.63 5.71 8.36
N VAL A 15 6.16 4.77 9.15
CA VAL A 15 5.86 4.97 10.59
C VAL A 15 6.77 4.17 11.51
N VAL A 16 7.41 3.12 11.01
CA VAL A 16 8.41 2.33 11.72
C VAL A 16 9.72 2.43 10.95
N ASP A 17 10.78 2.87 11.61
CA ASP A 17 12.08 3.05 10.97
C ASP A 17 12.75 1.69 10.73
N GLU A 18 12.88 1.33 9.46
CA GLU A 18 13.50 0.10 9.00
C GLU A 18 14.57 0.42 7.94
N ALA A 19 15.29 -0.61 7.47
CA ALA A 19 16.41 -0.41 6.53
C ALA A 19 16.00 0.34 5.25
N GLU A 20 14.78 0.14 4.76
CA GLU A 20 14.29 0.71 3.50
C GLU A 20 13.60 2.07 3.68
N SER A 21 13.34 2.50 4.92
CA SER A 21 12.51 3.69 5.19
C SER A 21 13.06 4.98 4.55
N ALA A 22 14.36 5.22 4.66
CA ALA A 22 14.96 6.44 4.10
C ALA A 22 14.85 6.47 2.56
N ALA A 23 15.14 5.33 1.89
CA ALA A 23 15.02 5.23 0.45
C ALA A 23 13.57 5.40 -0.01
N LEU A 24 12.62 4.86 0.75
CA LEU A 24 11.20 4.99 0.46
C LEU A 24 10.74 6.45 0.56
N VAL A 25 11.08 7.14 1.64
CA VAL A 25 10.73 8.55 1.84
C VAL A 25 11.27 9.40 0.68
N GLU A 26 12.53 9.22 0.33
CA GLU A 26 13.15 9.93 -0.79
C GLU A 26 12.41 9.68 -2.11
N SER A 27 12.09 8.43 -2.38
CA SER A 27 11.41 8.04 -3.63
C SER A 27 9.98 8.58 -3.71
N LEU A 28 9.24 8.59 -2.60
CA LEU A 28 7.84 9.05 -2.58
C LEU A 28 7.71 10.57 -2.52
N SER A 29 8.76 11.30 -2.15
CA SER A 29 8.74 12.77 -2.16
C SER A 29 8.88 13.36 -3.57
N ALA A 30 9.30 12.56 -4.56
CA ALA A 30 9.42 13.01 -5.95
C ALA A 30 8.05 12.88 -6.63
N ASP A 31 7.75 13.69 -7.55
CA ASP A 31 6.65 13.78 -8.52
C ASP A 31 5.69 12.56 -8.58
N ARG A 32 5.03 12.25 -7.47
CA ARG A 32 4.08 11.14 -7.35
C ARG A 32 2.81 11.60 -6.66
N ARG A 33 1.69 11.04 -7.12
CA ARG A 33 0.42 11.08 -6.41
C ARG A 33 0.24 9.74 -5.71
N LEU A 34 0.08 9.77 -4.38
CA LEU A 34 -0.10 8.55 -3.59
C LEU A 34 -1.57 8.24 -3.43
N VAL A 35 -1.94 7.00 -3.68
CA VAL A 35 -3.31 6.51 -3.52
C VAL A 35 -3.28 5.16 -2.81
N ALA A 36 -4.33 4.87 -2.08
CA ALA A 36 -4.58 3.56 -1.49
C ALA A 36 -6.08 3.38 -1.31
N SER A 37 -6.50 2.23 -0.83
CA SER A 37 -7.89 2.04 -0.42
C SER A 37 -8.06 2.34 1.07
N TRP A 38 -9.30 2.49 1.52
CA TRP A 38 -9.62 2.64 2.94
C TRP A 38 -9.17 1.44 3.78
N LEU A 39 -8.86 0.31 3.16
CA LEU A 39 -8.25 -0.82 3.87
C LEU A 39 -6.93 -0.42 4.52
N LEU A 40 -6.13 0.45 3.88
CA LEU A 40 -4.89 0.96 4.45
C LEU A 40 -5.16 1.64 5.79
N HIS A 41 -6.19 2.47 5.87
CA HIS A 41 -6.56 3.17 7.10
C HIS A 41 -6.81 2.16 8.23
N THR A 42 -7.62 1.14 7.97
CA THR A 42 -7.94 0.11 8.96
C THR A 42 -6.70 -0.67 9.39
N GLU A 43 -5.90 -1.12 8.43
CA GLU A 43 -4.72 -1.92 8.74
C GLU A 43 -3.69 -1.16 9.56
N MET A 44 -3.45 0.12 9.24
CA MET A 44 -2.50 0.94 9.99
C MET A 44 -2.98 1.24 11.41
N HIS A 45 -4.28 1.53 11.59
CA HIS A 45 -4.85 1.76 12.93
C HIS A 45 -4.84 0.49 13.77
N CYS A 46 -5.13 -0.67 13.16
CA CYS A 46 -5.03 -1.94 13.85
C CYS A 46 -3.59 -2.24 14.28
N ALA A 47 -2.61 -1.94 13.43
CA ALA A 47 -1.20 -2.11 13.77
C ALA A 47 -0.79 -1.22 14.95
N ALA A 48 -1.22 0.04 14.96
CA ALA A 48 -0.97 0.96 16.08
C ALA A 48 -1.60 0.45 17.38
N GLY A 49 -2.82 -0.09 17.29
CA GLY A 49 -3.51 -0.66 18.46
C GLY A 49 -2.84 -1.92 19.01
N ARG A 50 -2.29 -2.77 18.14
CA ARG A 50 -1.58 -3.98 18.56
C ARG A 50 -0.18 -3.72 19.08
N HIS A 51 0.48 -2.66 18.59
CA HIS A 51 1.88 -2.34 18.88
C HIS A 51 2.06 -0.88 19.30
N PRO A 52 1.37 -0.43 20.38
CA PRO A 52 1.33 1.01 20.73
C PRO A 52 2.69 1.60 21.11
N ASN A 53 3.66 0.75 21.50
CA ASN A 53 5.01 1.21 21.84
C ASN A 53 5.92 1.32 20.60
N GLU A 54 5.55 0.72 19.49
CA GLU A 54 6.35 0.69 18.26
C GLU A 54 5.75 1.55 17.16
N VAL A 55 4.44 1.70 17.14
CA VAL A 55 3.69 2.42 16.13
C VAL A 55 2.95 3.60 16.77
N ASP A 56 3.41 4.81 16.47
CA ASP A 56 2.80 6.03 16.97
C ASP A 56 1.56 6.36 16.13
N ILE A 57 0.41 6.53 16.79
CA ILE A 57 -0.85 6.84 16.11
C ILE A 57 -0.81 8.19 15.39
N ASP A 58 -0.07 9.16 15.91
CA ASP A 58 0.06 10.46 15.27
C ASP A 58 0.87 10.35 13.96
N ASP A 59 1.89 9.49 13.93
CA ASP A 59 2.65 9.21 12.70
C ASP A 59 1.78 8.50 11.67
N VAL A 60 0.92 7.58 12.10
CA VAL A 60 -0.05 6.92 11.23
C VAL A 60 -0.96 7.97 10.57
N GLN A 61 -1.50 8.89 11.36
CA GLN A 61 -2.39 9.93 10.85
C GLN A 61 -1.66 10.84 9.87
N ASP A 62 -0.42 11.22 10.15
CA ASP A 62 0.40 12.03 9.25
C ASP A 62 0.61 11.34 7.90
N VAL A 63 0.93 10.06 7.90
CA VAL A 63 1.09 9.29 6.66
C VAL A 63 -0.23 9.23 5.88
N LEU A 64 -1.32 8.90 6.55
CA LEU A 64 -2.63 8.81 5.91
C LEU A 64 -3.07 10.15 5.30
N ASN A 65 -2.67 11.27 5.88
CA ASN A 65 -2.97 12.61 5.34
C ASN A 65 -2.24 12.89 4.02
N THR A 66 -1.20 12.14 3.68
CA THR A 66 -0.46 12.29 2.43
C THR A 66 -0.98 11.40 1.31
N VAL A 67 -1.90 10.50 1.61
CA VAL A 67 -2.41 9.49 0.68
C VAL A 67 -3.88 9.74 0.39
N ASN A 68 -4.26 9.72 -0.89
CA ASN A 68 -5.67 9.77 -1.26
C ASN A 68 -6.29 8.38 -1.06
N LEU A 69 -7.29 8.28 -0.19
CA LEU A 69 -7.94 7.01 0.12
C LEU A 69 -9.19 6.84 -0.74
N ALA A 70 -9.23 5.76 -1.51
CA ALA A 70 -10.35 5.41 -2.38
C ALA A 70 -11.26 4.39 -1.69
N ASP A 71 -12.56 4.53 -1.95
CA ASP A 71 -13.54 3.55 -1.47
C ASP A 71 -13.30 2.19 -2.14
N ILE A 72 -13.56 1.13 -1.40
CA ILE A 72 -13.56 -0.24 -1.92
C ILE A 72 -14.96 -0.53 -2.44
N THR A 73 -15.05 -0.90 -3.71
CA THR A 73 -16.34 -1.22 -4.33
C THR A 73 -16.65 -2.71 -4.24
N ARG A 74 -17.92 -3.05 -4.46
CA ARG A 74 -18.32 -4.44 -4.61
C ARG A 74 -17.55 -5.13 -5.74
N GLY A 75 -17.33 -4.43 -6.86
CA GLY A 75 -16.55 -4.94 -7.99
C GLY A 75 -15.10 -5.25 -7.61
N ASP A 76 -14.50 -4.42 -6.76
CA ASP A 76 -13.15 -4.69 -6.24
C ASP A 76 -13.11 -5.98 -5.43
N MET A 77 -14.12 -6.22 -4.59
CA MET A 77 -14.21 -7.42 -3.77
C MET A 77 -14.36 -8.68 -4.65
N ILE A 78 -15.16 -8.57 -5.70
CA ILE A 78 -15.33 -9.69 -6.65
C ILE A 78 -14.02 -9.96 -7.39
N ALA A 79 -13.37 -8.93 -7.89
CA ALA A 79 -12.09 -9.05 -8.59
C ALA A 79 -11.00 -9.63 -7.68
N ALA A 80 -10.94 -9.18 -6.43
CA ALA A 80 -9.97 -9.67 -5.45
C ALA A 80 -10.04 -11.18 -5.28
N GLY A 81 -11.24 -11.75 -5.30
CA GLY A 81 -11.45 -13.19 -5.19
C GLY A 81 -10.81 -14.01 -6.31
N THR A 82 -10.41 -13.38 -7.41
CA THR A 82 -9.75 -14.06 -8.53
C THR A 82 -8.22 -14.10 -8.39
N PHE A 83 -7.65 -13.49 -7.37
CA PHE A 83 -6.21 -13.37 -7.18
C PHE A 83 -5.62 -14.41 -6.22
N ALA A 84 -6.29 -15.55 -6.04
CA ALA A 84 -5.69 -16.64 -5.29
C ALA A 84 -4.32 -17.01 -5.89
N PRO A 85 -3.31 -17.35 -5.10
CA PRO A 85 -3.36 -17.64 -3.67
C PRO A 85 -3.07 -16.43 -2.74
N LEU A 86 -3.21 -15.20 -3.20
CA LEU A 86 -3.03 -14.03 -2.35
C LEU A 86 -3.96 -14.08 -1.13
N ARG A 87 -3.45 -13.58 0.00
CA ARG A 87 -4.30 -13.32 1.17
C ARG A 87 -5.32 -12.25 0.80
N SER A 88 -6.49 -12.27 1.46
CA SER A 88 -7.61 -11.42 1.10
C SER A 88 -7.26 -9.92 1.11
N ASN A 89 -6.51 -9.45 2.10
CA ASN A 89 -6.14 -8.02 2.14
C ASN A 89 -5.23 -7.62 0.98
N ASP A 90 -4.24 -8.44 0.64
CA ASP A 90 -3.36 -8.19 -0.50
C ASP A 90 -4.13 -8.23 -1.82
N ALA A 91 -5.06 -9.17 -1.94
CA ALA A 91 -5.92 -9.27 -3.11
C ALA A 91 -6.80 -8.03 -3.29
N ILE A 92 -7.32 -7.47 -2.19
CA ILE A 92 -8.11 -6.24 -2.22
C ILE A 92 -7.24 -5.06 -2.64
N HIS A 93 -6.03 -4.92 -2.09
CA HIS A 93 -5.11 -3.86 -2.52
C HIS A 93 -4.84 -3.93 -4.01
N LEU A 94 -4.55 -5.13 -4.53
CA LEU A 94 -4.27 -5.30 -5.95
C LEU A 94 -5.48 -4.94 -6.82
N ALA A 95 -6.67 -5.41 -6.45
CA ALA A 95 -7.89 -5.11 -7.20
C ALA A 95 -8.15 -3.60 -7.29
N VAL A 96 -8.02 -2.89 -6.17
CA VAL A 96 -8.22 -1.44 -6.14
C VAL A 96 -7.15 -0.71 -6.96
N ALA A 97 -5.89 -1.11 -6.84
CA ALA A 97 -4.80 -0.52 -7.62
C ALA A 97 -5.06 -0.64 -9.13
N ILE A 98 -5.51 -1.79 -9.58
CA ILE A 98 -5.85 -2.03 -10.99
C ILE A 98 -7.03 -1.14 -11.42
N ARG A 99 -8.11 -1.11 -10.65
CA ARG A 99 -9.29 -0.30 -10.98
C ARG A 99 -8.97 1.19 -11.07
N LEU A 100 -8.13 1.69 -10.18
CA LEU A 100 -7.72 3.09 -10.18
C LEU A 100 -6.76 3.46 -11.31
N GLY A 101 -6.25 2.47 -12.03
CA GLY A 101 -5.29 2.71 -13.10
C GLY A 101 -3.94 3.18 -12.58
N ALA A 102 -3.51 2.69 -11.42
CA ALA A 102 -2.21 3.05 -10.86
C ALA A 102 -1.09 2.71 -11.85
N ASP A 103 -0.08 3.58 -11.92
CA ASP A 103 1.10 3.34 -12.76
C ASP A 103 2.00 2.28 -12.13
N GLU A 104 1.99 2.20 -10.81
CA GLU A 104 2.78 1.23 -10.06
C GLU A 104 2.12 0.93 -8.72
N ILE A 105 2.49 -0.20 -8.14
CA ILE A 105 2.19 -0.50 -6.73
C ILE A 105 3.49 -0.50 -5.93
N VAL A 106 3.50 0.26 -4.85
CA VAL A 106 4.64 0.34 -3.92
C VAL A 106 4.39 -0.70 -2.83
N THR A 107 5.19 -1.76 -2.82
CA THR A 107 5.00 -2.87 -1.89
C THR A 107 6.33 -3.57 -1.61
N TYR A 108 6.47 -4.09 -0.40
CA TYR A 108 7.59 -4.94 0.01
C TYR A 108 7.16 -6.39 0.19
N ASP A 109 5.89 -6.70 -0.06
CA ASP A 109 5.37 -8.06 0.02
C ASP A 109 5.69 -8.82 -1.27
N ARG A 110 6.36 -9.97 -1.14
CA ARG A 110 6.82 -10.76 -2.29
C ARG A 110 5.67 -11.38 -3.09
N GLU A 111 4.66 -11.88 -2.40
CA GLU A 111 3.51 -12.51 -3.06
C GLU A 111 2.69 -11.47 -3.82
N LEU A 112 2.46 -10.31 -3.22
CA LEU A 112 1.76 -9.21 -3.89
C LEU A 112 2.56 -8.69 -5.08
N THR A 113 3.89 -8.57 -4.95
CA THR A 113 4.76 -8.18 -6.06
C THR A 113 4.61 -9.12 -7.25
N ALA A 114 4.66 -10.44 -7.01
CA ALA A 114 4.51 -11.43 -8.06
C ALA A 114 3.14 -11.36 -8.74
N ALA A 115 2.08 -11.25 -7.95
CA ALA A 115 0.71 -11.17 -8.47
C ALA A 115 0.49 -9.88 -9.27
N ALA A 116 1.01 -8.75 -8.79
CA ALA A 116 0.90 -7.47 -9.49
C ALA A 116 1.58 -7.53 -10.86
N ARG A 117 2.78 -8.09 -10.92
CA ARG A 117 3.51 -8.27 -12.19
C ARG A 117 2.76 -9.17 -13.16
N THR A 118 2.20 -10.26 -12.67
CA THR A 118 1.36 -11.16 -13.48
C THR A 118 0.15 -10.42 -14.04
N ALA A 119 -0.43 -9.50 -13.28
CA ALA A 119 -1.55 -8.68 -13.73
C ALA A 119 -1.14 -7.51 -14.65
N GLY A 120 0.14 -7.35 -14.92
CA GLY A 120 0.65 -6.29 -15.80
C GLY A 120 0.91 -4.95 -15.11
N LEU A 121 0.91 -4.93 -13.78
CA LEU A 121 1.16 -3.72 -13.00
C LEU A 121 2.63 -3.65 -12.59
N SER A 122 3.25 -2.47 -12.80
CA SER A 122 4.62 -2.23 -12.34
C SER A 122 4.70 -2.26 -10.82
N THR A 123 5.82 -2.73 -10.30
CA THR A 123 6.06 -2.80 -8.85
C THR A 123 7.27 -1.96 -8.46
N PHE A 124 7.25 -1.43 -7.26
CA PHE A 124 8.31 -0.56 -6.76
C PHE A 124 8.58 -0.83 -5.29
N ALA A 125 9.83 -1.11 -4.96
CA ALA A 125 10.27 -1.40 -3.58
C ALA A 125 11.62 -0.73 -3.33
N PRO A 126 11.64 0.61 -3.10
CA PRO A 126 12.88 1.35 -2.90
C PRO A 126 13.72 0.80 -1.74
N GLY A 127 15.03 0.75 -1.92
CA GLY A 127 15.96 0.30 -0.89
C GLY A 127 16.20 -1.22 -0.85
N THR A 128 15.66 -1.93 -1.83
CA THR A 128 15.87 -3.38 -1.95
C THR A 128 16.85 -3.72 -3.06
#